data_fcbdd6a8a7d5e25d7a29e7c5bfa47831
#
_entry.id   fcbdd6a8a7d5e25d7a29e7c5bfa47831
#
_cell.length_a   1.000
_cell.length_b   1.000
_cell.length_c   1.000
_cell.angle_alpha   90.00
_cell.angle_beta   90.00
_cell.angle_gamma   90.00
#
_symmetry.space_group_name_H-M   'P 1'
#
loop_
_entity.id
_entity.type
_entity.pdbx_description
1 polymer ?
#
loop_
_entity_poly.entity_id
_entity_poly.type
_entity_poly.pdbx_seq_one_letter_code
_entity_poly.pdbx_strand_id
1 'polypeptide(L)'
;VEQALPWLREHREELLDMIRQGKYKPQPVRRKEIPKPDGGVRKLGIPTVVDRIIQQAIAQQLTPIYEPLFSDNSFGYRPGRSAQMAILRVKAYAEQGYSQAVLVDLSKYFDTLNHELLMNLLRKNIHDKRVIELIKRYLKAGVMENGLLVKTEEGSPQGGPLSPLLANIYLNEYDKEMERRGVPVIRYADDIV
;
A
#
# COMPACT_ATOMS: atom_id res chain seq x y z
N VAL A 1 -6.53 -10.44 19.89
CA VAL A 1 -7.21 -10.97 18.69
C VAL A 1 -8.46 -11.75 19.08
N GLU A 2 -8.40 -12.63 20.09
CA GLU A 2 -9.53 -13.46 20.55
C GLU A 2 -10.76 -12.64 20.95
N GLN A 3 -10.57 -11.47 21.53
CA GLN A 3 -11.65 -10.53 21.93
C GLN A 3 -12.21 -9.70 20.77
N ALA A 4 -11.54 -9.69 19.61
CA ALA A 4 -11.92 -8.83 18.50
C ALA A 4 -13.25 -9.24 17.87
N LEU A 5 -13.49 -10.55 17.71
CA LEU A 5 -14.71 -11.03 17.07
C LEU A 5 -15.96 -10.81 17.92
N PRO A 6 -15.98 -11.09 19.23
CA PRO A 6 -17.08 -10.72 20.11
C PRO A 6 -17.35 -9.21 20.09
N TRP A 7 -16.32 -8.40 20.25
CA TRP A 7 -16.43 -6.94 20.23
C TRP A 7 -17.03 -6.42 18.91
N LEU A 8 -16.57 -6.94 17.76
CA LEU A 8 -17.10 -6.55 16.45
C LEU A 8 -18.56 -6.95 16.25
N ARG A 9 -19.00 -8.09 16.82
CA ARG A 9 -20.42 -8.49 16.76
C ARG A 9 -21.30 -7.50 17.53
N GLU A 10 -20.84 -7.08 18.70
CA GLU A 10 -21.56 -6.17 19.59
C GLU A 10 -21.60 -4.74 19.01
N HIS A 11 -20.50 -4.25 18.45
CA HIS A 11 -20.37 -2.85 17.99
C HIS A 11 -20.54 -2.68 16.46
N ARG A 12 -20.97 -3.73 15.75
CA ARG A 12 -21.02 -3.76 14.28
C ARG A 12 -21.82 -2.59 13.70
N GLU A 13 -23.04 -2.39 14.16
CA GLU A 13 -23.95 -1.40 13.60
C GLU A 13 -23.43 0.02 13.87
N GLU A 14 -22.94 0.30 15.07
CA GLU A 14 -22.33 1.58 15.42
C GLU A 14 -21.13 1.87 14.52
N LEU A 15 -20.24 0.89 14.32
CA LEU A 15 -19.05 1.02 13.47
C LEU A 15 -19.44 1.30 12.02
N LEU A 16 -20.41 0.57 11.49
CA LEU A 16 -20.92 0.77 10.13
C LEU A 16 -21.54 2.16 9.96
N ASP A 17 -22.29 2.63 10.94
CA ASP A 17 -22.91 3.96 10.91
C ASP A 17 -21.85 5.07 10.98
N MET A 18 -20.83 4.94 11.82
CA MET A 18 -19.70 5.86 11.83
C MET A 18 -18.99 5.94 10.48
N ILE A 19 -18.78 4.79 9.82
CA ILE A 19 -18.16 4.73 8.50
C ILE A 19 -19.07 5.38 7.44
N ARG A 20 -20.36 5.01 7.40
CA ARG A 20 -21.35 5.55 6.44
C ARG A 20 -21.53 7.06 6.55
N GLN A 21 -21.49 7.57 7.78
CA GLN A 21 -21.58 9.01 8.07
C GLN A 21 -20.25 9.74 7.87
N GLY A 22 -19.18 9.04 7.53
CA GLY A 22 -17.84 9.63 7.42
C GLY A 22 -17.29 10.15 8.74
N LYS A 23 -17.76 9.64 9.88
CA LYS A 23 -17.33 10.06 11.22
C LYS A 23 -16.22 9.18 11.81
N TYR A 24 -15.98 8.01 11.22
CA TYR A 24 -14.93 7.11 11.71
C TYR A 24 -13.56 7.79 11.69
N LYS A 25 -12.85 7.71 12.82
CA LYS A 25 -11.49 8.26 12.98
C LYS A 25 -10.52 7.11 13.22
N PRO A 26 -9.64 6.81 12.25
CA PRO A 26 -8.58 5.83 12.44
C PRO A 26 -7.69 6.17 13.63
N GLN A 27 -7.25 5.14 14.35
CA GLN A 27 -6.30 5.31 15.44
C GLN A 27 -4.87 5.40 14.88
N PRO A 28 -3.97 6.12 15.57
CA PRO A 28 -2.56 6.13 15.23
C PRO A 28 -1.98 4.70 15.23
N VAL A 29 -1.09 4.41 14.29
CA VAL A 29 -0.42 3.12 14.26
C VAL A 29 0.65 3.04 15.35
N ARG A 30 0.82 1.87 15.97
CA ARG A 30 1.88 1.65 16.95
C ARG A 30 3.21 1.37 16.24
N ARG A 31 4.25 2.15 16.54
CA ARG A 31 5.60 1.93 16.05
C ARG A 31 6.18 0.62 16.61
N LYS A 32 6.75 -0.19 15.70
CA LYS A 32 7.57 -1.35 16.04
C LYS A 32 8.80 -1.36 15.13
N GLU A 33 9.96 -1.41 15.74
CA GLU A 33 11.22 -1.52 15.04
C GLU A 33 11.63 -2.99 14.90
N ILE A 34 12.09 -3.36 13.70
CA ILE A 34 12.60 -4.70 13.39
C ILE A 34 14.04 -4.53 12.84
N PRO A 35 15.04 -5.20 13.44
CA PRO A 35 16.39 -5.18 12.91
C PRO A 35 16.45 -5.75 11.49
N LYS A 36 17.21 -5.11 10.61
CA LYS A 36 17.55 -5.65 9.30
C LYS A 36 18.86 -6.46 9.37
N PRO A 37 19.07 -7.43 8.45
CA PRO A 37 20.33 -8.19 8.39
C PRO A 37 21.58 -7.32 8.16
N ASP A 38 21.42 -6.18 7.51
CA ASP A 38 22.48 -5.20 7.22
C ASP A 38 22.82 -4.24 8.39
N GLY A 39 22.24 -4.47 9.57
CA GLY A 39 22.39 -3.62 10.76
C GLY A 39 21.47 -2.41 10.79
N GLY A 40 20.66 -2.18 9.76
CA GLY A 40 19.64 -1.15 9.74
C GLY A 40 18.39 -1.52 10.54
N VAL A 41 17.42 -0.61 10.59
CA VAL A 41 16.14 -0.81 11.28
C VAL A 41 14.99 -0.58 10.31
N ARG A 42 14.03 -1.53 10.28
CA ARG A 42 12.75 -1.34 9.58
C ARG A 42 11.69 -0.86 10.57
N LYS A 43 11.11 0.28 10.31
CA LYS A 43 10.08 0.90 11.15
C LYS A 43 8.69 0.47 10.67
N LEU A 44 8.04 -0.43 11.41
CA LEU A 44 6.65 -0.83 11.13
C LEU A 44 5.66 0.05 11.88
N GLY A 45 4.52 0.32 11.25
CA GLY A 45 3.36 0.93 11.88
C GLY A 45 2.23 -0.09 11.98
N ILE A 46 1.93 -0.58 13.17
CA ILE A 46 0.92 -1.62 13.41
C ILE A 46 -0.42 -0.96 13.71
N PRO A 47 -1.43 -1.03 12.82
CA PRO A 47 -2.76 -0.52 13.08
C PRO A 47 -3.48 -1.34 14.15
N THR A 48 -4.53 -0.78 14.75
CA THR A 48 -5.43 -1.53 15.63
C THR A 48 -6.11 -2.67 14.87
N VAL A 49 -6.66 -3.63 15.60
CA VAL A 49 -7.37 -4.77 14.97
C VAL A 49 -8.56 -4.27 14.14
N VAL A 50 -9.33 -3.32 14.66
CA VAL A 50 -10.48 -2.71 13.97
C VAL A 50 -10.02 -2.00 12.69
N ASP A 51 -8.98 -1.19 12.78
CA ASP A 51 -8.43 -0.48 11.60
C ASP A 51 -7.92 -1.45 10.54
N ARG A 52 -7.27 -2.57 10.93
CA ARG A 52 -6.85 -3.60 9.98
C ARG A 52 -8.02 -4.24 9.24
N ILE A 53 -9.12 -4.51 9.93
CA ILE A 53 -10.33 -5.08 9.32
C ILE A 53 -10.93 -4.09 8.31
N ILE A 54 -11.05 -2.83 8.68
CA ILE A 54 -11.58 -1.80 7.77
C ILE A 54 -10.64 -1.60 6.58
N GLN A 55 -9.34 -1.50 6.80
CA GLN A 55 -8.35 -1.40 5.71
C GLN A 55 -8.40 -2.60 4.78
N GLN A 56 -8.53 -3.82 5.32
CA GLN A 56 -8.66 -5.05 4.54
C GLN A 56 -9.96 -5.03 3.71
N ALA A 57 -11.08 -4.59 4.28
CA ALA A 57 -12.34 -4.46 3.55
C ALA A 57 -12.22 -3.46 2.39
N ILE A 58 -11.56 -2.30 2.62
CA ILE A 58 -11.28 -1.32 1.56
C ILE A 58 -10.39 -1.96 0.48
N ALA A 59 -9.30 -2.62 0.86
CA ALA A 59 -8.38 -3.26 -0.09
C ALA A 59 -9.10 -4.30 -0.96
N GLN A 60 -9.97 -5.12 -0.37
CA GLN A 60 -10.76 -6.12 -1.11
C GLN A 60 -11.72 -5.49 -2.13
N GLN A 61 -12.30 -4.34 -1.83
CA GLN A 61 -13.19 -3.62 -2.76
C GLN A 61 -12.42 -2.87 -3.85
N LEU A 62 -11.24 -2.37 -3.55
CA LEU A 62 -10.44 -1.62 -4.51
C LEU A 62 -9.59 -2.52 -5.43
N THR A 63 -9.14 -3.68 -4.95
CA THR A 63 -8.32 -4.60 -5.75
C THR A 63 -8.95 -4.92 -7.11
N PRO A 64 -10.21 -5.34 -7.23
CA PRO A 64 -10.81 -5.63 -8.55
C PRO A 64 -10.92 -4.41 -9.47
N ILE A 65 -10.92 -3.19 -8.92
CA ILE A 65 -10.94 -1.95 -9.70
C ILE A 65 -9.56 -1.65 -10.29
N TYR A 66 -8.50 -1.85 -9.49
CA TYR A 66 -7.14 -1.47 -9.88
C TYR A 66 -6.35 -2.59 -10.54
N GLU A 67 -6.63 -3.86 -10.22
CA GLU A 67 -5.89 -5.01 -10.79
C GLU A 67 -5.84 -5.00 -12.32
N PRO A 68 -6.92 -4.69 -13.06
CA PRO A 68 -6.88 -4.59 -14.52
C PRO A 68 -6.10 -3.37 -15.05
N LEU A 69 -5.79 -2.40 -14.20
CA LEU A 69 -5.09 -1.17 -14.59
C LEU A 69 -3.59 -1.24 -14.38
N PHE A 70 -3.12 -2.27 -13.66
CA PHE A 70 -1.69 -2.43 -13.38
C PHE A 70 -0.96 -3.04 -14.57
N SER A 71 0.29 -2.63 -14.74
CA SER A 71 1.22 -3.20 -15.71
C SER A 71 1.33 -4.72 -15.55
N ASP A 72 1.45 -5.43 -16.69
CA ASP A 72 1.71 -6.86 -16.68
C ASP A 72 3.09 -7.22 -16.15
N ASN A 73 4.00 -6.27 -16.12
CA ASN A 73 5.34 -6.41 -15.56
C ASN A 73 5.44 -6.01 -14.07
N SER A 74 4.33 -5.71 -13.41
CA SER A 74 4.25 -5.49 -11.96
C SER A 74 3.77 -6.76 -11.26
N PHE A 75 4.54 -7.28 -10.29
CA PHE A 75 4.31 -8.59 -9.69
C PHE A 75 4.09 -8.56 -8.16
N GLY A 76 4.67 -7.59 -7.45
CA GLY A 76 4.59 -7.52 -5.98
C GLY A 76 3.21 -7.12 -5.47
N TYR A 77 2.77 -7.73 -4.37
CA TYR A 77 1.50 -7.44 -3.69
C TYR A 77 0.23 -7.58 -4.54
N ARG A 78 0.27 -8.42 -5.57
CA ARG A 78 -0.84 -8.64 -6.49
C ARG A 78 -1.38 -10.07 -6.39
N PRO A 79 -2.70 -10.29 -6.45
CA PRO A 79 -3.26 -11.63 -6.44
C PRO A 79 -2.82 -12.41 -7.67
N GLY A 80 -2.48 -13.69 -7.47
CA GLY A 80 -2.06 -14.59 -8.56
C GLY A 80 -0.68 -14.28 -9.16
N ARG A 81 0.08 -13.33 -8.60
CA ARG A 81 1.44 -12.98 -9.02
C ARG A 81 2.48 -13.32 -7.96
N SER A 82 3.71 -13.59 -8.36
CA SER A 82 4.78 -14.00 -7.45
C SER A 82 6.16 -13.49 -7.88
N ALA A 83 7.13 -13.55 -6.96
CA ALA A 83 8.52 -13.21 -7.25
C ALA A 83 9.13 -14.13 -8.32
N GLN A 84 8.75 -15.42 -8.32
CA GLN A 84 9.19 -16.38 -9.34
C GLN A 84 8.74 -15.94 -10.74
N MET A 85 7.51 -15.43 -10.88
CA MET A 85 7.02 -14.91 -12.16
C MET A 85 7.81 -13.67 -12.61
N ALA A 86 8.18 -12.79 -11.69
CA ALA A 86 9.05 -11.65 -11.99
C ALA A 86 10.42 -12.10 -12.51
N ILE A 87 11.06 -13.07 -11.84
CA ILE A 87 12.34 -13.65 -12.26
C ILE A 87 12.24 -14.29 -13.65
N LEU A 88 11.18 -15.05 -13.92
CA LEU A 88 10.95 -15.64 -15.25
C LEU A 88 10.77 -14.57 -16.32
N ARG A 89 10.15 -13.44 -15.99
CA ARG A 89 10.03 -12.31 -16.93
C ARG A 89 11.40 -11.66 -17.20
N VAL A 90 12.26 -11.49 -16.19
CA VAL A 90 13.64 -11.02 -16.38
C VAL A 90 14.41 -11.98 -17.32
N LYS A 91 14.30 -13.29 -17.06
CA LYS A 91 14.93 -14.30 -17.91
C LYS A 91 14.45 -14.21 -19.36
N ALA A 92 13.15 -14.04 -19.58
CA ALA A 92 12.59 -13.91 -20.92
C ALA A 92 13.14 -12.68 -21.67
N TYR A 93 13.40 -11.55 -21.00
CA TYR A 93 14.06 -10.41 -21.62
C TYR A 93 15.53 -10.70 -21.93
N ALA A 94 16.27 -11.38 -21.05
CA ALA A 94 17.64 -11.79 -21.32
C ALA A 94 17.74 -12.70 -22.56
N GLU A 95 16.81 -13.64 -22.74
CA GLU A 95 16.72 -14.51 -23.92
C GLU A 95 16.38 -13.74 -25.21
N GLN A 96 15.73 -12.57 -25.11
CA GLN A 96 15.48 -11.65 -26.23
C GLN A 96 16.69 -10.76 -26.58
N GLY A 97 17.81 -10.89 -25.87
CA GLY A 97 19.04 -10.17 -26.16
C GLY A 97 19.32 -8.96 -25.25
N TYR A 98 18.49 -8.70 -24.22
CA TYR A 98 18.82 -7.69 -23.23
C TYR A 98 19.94 -8.21 -22.32
N SER A 99 21.17 -7.74 -22.53
CA SER A 99 22.37 -8.22 -21.84
C SER A 99 22.76 -7.40 -20.61
N GLN A 100 22.09 -6.28 -20.38
CA GLN A 100 22.35 -5.39 -19.23
C GLN A 100 21.06 -5.16 -18.47
N ALA A 101 21.16 -5.11 -17.15
CA ALA A 101 20.05 -4.79 -16.25
C ALA A 101 20.46 -3.64 -15.30
N VAL A 102 19.54 -2.71 -15.06
CA VAL A 102 19.68 -1.65 -14.08
C VAL A 102 18.76 -1.97 -12.92
N LEU A 103 19.34 -2.12 -11.73
CA LEU A 103 18.59 -2.30 -10.49
C LEU A 103 18.31 -0.92 -9.89
N VAL A 104 17.05 -0.64 -9.62
CA VAL A 104 16.61 0.62 -8.99
C VAL A 104 15.95 0.30 -7.66
N ASP A 105 16.49 0.86 -6.58
CA ASP A 105 15.93 0.82 -5.23
C ASP A 105 15.34 2.19 -4.87
N LEU A 106 14.10 2.18 -4.40
CA LEU A 106 13.39 3.39 -3.98
C LEU A 106 13.64 3.65 -2.48
N SER A 107 14.57 4.55 -2.20
CA SER A 107 14.92 4.88 -0.82
C SER A 107 13.71 5.34 -0.01
N LYS A 108 13.42 4.62 1.09
CA LYS A 108 12.34 4.94 2.03
C LYS A 108 10.98 5.14 1.36
N TYR A 109 10.69 4.41 0.30
CA TYR A 109 9.50 4.59 -0.54
C TYR A 109 8.20 4.76 0.25
N PHE A 110 7.94 3.89 1.22
CA PHE A 110 6.74 3.99 2.06
C PHE A 110 6.72 5.22 2.96
N ASP A 111 7.87 5.76 3.34
CA ASP A 111 7.98 6.91 4.23
C ASP A 111 7.86 8.25 3.48
N THR A 112 8.09 8.25 2.15
CA THR A 112 8.13 9.47 1.31
C THR A 112 6.96 9.59 0.33
N LEU A 113 5.98 8.67 0.39
CA LEU A 113 4.84 8.65 -0.50
C LEU A 113 4.02 9.94 -0.33
N ASN A 114 3.87 10.71 -1.41
CA ASN A 114 3.14 11.98 -1.38
C ASN A 114 1.63 11.72 -1.30
N HIS A 115 1.00 12.15 -0.19
CA HIS A 115 -0.43 11.94 0.05
C HIS A 115 -1.31 12.60 -1.00
N GLU A 116 -1.00 13.83 -1.42
CA GLU A 116 -1.83 14.59 -2.35
C GLU A 116 -1.83 13.93 -3.74
N LEU A 117 -0.65 13.56 -4.22
CA LEU A 117 -0.53 12.83 -5.49
C LEU A 117 -1.30 11.50 -5.44
N LEU A 118 -1.11 10.70 -4.38
CA LEU A 118 -1.86 9.46 -4.20
C LEU A 118 -3.37 9.70 -4.18
N MET A 119 -3.85 10.71 -3.45
CA MET A 119 -5.27 11.04 -3.41
C MET A 119 -5.82 11.45 -4.78
N ASN A 120 -5.02 12.13 -5.61
CA ASN A 120 -5.41 12.47 -6.97
C ASN A 120 -5.50 11.23 -7.87
N LEU A 121 -4.57 10.28 -7.73
CA LEU A 121 -4.63 8.99 -8.44
C LEU A 121 -5.87 8.18 -8.04
N LEU A 122 -6.18 8.12 -6.75
CA LEU A 122 -7.37 7.42 -6.26
C LEU A 122 -8.66 8.01 -6.82
N ARG A 123 -8.78 9.35 -6.89
CA ARG A 123 -9.96 10.05 -7.42
C ARG A 123 -10.22 9.79 -8.90
N LYS A 124 -9.23 9.33 -9.67
CA LYS A 124 -9.45 8.95 -11.07
C LYS A 124 -10.44 7.79 -11.22
N ASN A 125 -10.46 6.86 -10.26
CA ASN A 125 -11.24 5.62 -10.35
C ASN A 125 -12.24 5.42 -9.18
N ILE A 126 -12.13 6.20 -8.11
CA ILE A 126 -13.00 6.11 -6.93
C ILE A 126 -13.82 7.39 -6.83
N HIS A 127 -15.14 7.27 -7.01
CA HIS A 127 -16.07 8.40 -6.97
C HIS A 127 -16.74 8.60 -5.61
N ASP A 128 -16.71 7.60 -4.72
CA ASP A 128 -17.24 7.74 -3.36
C ASP A 128 -16.29 8.58 -2.50
N LYS A 129 -16.71 9.82 -2.22
CA LYS A 129 -15.96 10.78 -1.41
C LYS A 129 -15.70 10.28 0.01
N ARG A 130 -16.57 9.42 0.56
CA ARG A 130 -16.42 8.87 1.92
C ARG A 130 -15.25 7.89 1.97
N VAL A 131 -15.10 7.04 0.95
CA VAL A 131 -13.95 6.12 0.83
C VAL A 131 -12.64 6.91 0.68
N ILE A 132 -12.63 7.90 -0.21
CA ILE A 132 -11.48 8.79 -0.41
C ILE A 132 -11.07 9.48 0.89
N GLU A 133 -12.03 10.05 1.62
CA GLU A 133 -11.75 10.74 2.88
C GLU A 133 -11.28 9.76 3.97
N LEU A 134 -11.82 8.55 4.02
CA LEU A 134 -11.40 7.53 4.97
C LEU A 134 -9.95 7.09 4.71
N ILE A 135 -9.57 6.87 3.44
CA ILE A 135 -8.18 6.57 3.07
C ILE A 135 -7.25 7.72 3.48
N LYS A 136 -7.64 8.96 3.20
CA LYS A 136 -6.88 10.14 3.62
C LYS A 136 -6.67 10.20 5.14
N ARG A 137 -7.70 9.85 5.92
CA ARG A 137 -7.59 9.78 7.39
C ARG A 137 -6.63 8.68 7.84
N TYR A 138 -6.61 7.52 7.19
CA TYR A 138 -5.63 6.47 7.46
C TYR A 138 -4.20 6.95 7.23
N LEU A 139 -3.93 7.64 6.13
CA LEU A 139 -2.61 8.21 5.84
C LEU A 139 -2.18 9.26 6.87
N LYS A 140 -3.14 10.03 7.42
CA LYS A 140 -2.91 11.11 8.38
C LYS A 140 -3.09 10.70 9.85
N ALA A 141 -3.42 9.45 10.14
CA ALA A 141 -3.68 9.00 11.51
C ALA A 141 -2.49 9.15 12.46
N GLY A 142 -1.28 9.24 11.90
CA GLY A 142 -0.06 9.41 12.67
C GLY A 142 0.48 8.10 13.23
N VAL A 143 1.58 8.23 13.93
CA VAL A 143 2.31 7.11 14.54
C VAL A 143 2.47 7.36 16.03
N MET A 144 2.12 6.37 16.84
CA MET A 144 2.40 6.36 18.27
C MET A 144 3.81 5.81 18.51
N GLU A 145 4.71 6.65 18.94
CA GLU A 145 6.10 6.32 19.23
C GLU A 145 6.45 6.75 20.65
N ASN A 146 6.86 5.81 21.50
CA ASN A 146 7.19 6.05 22.92
C ASN A 146 6.09 6.81 23.70
N GLY A 147 4.81 6.54 23.39
CA GLY A 147 3.67 7.21 24.04
C GLY A 147 3.34 8.60 23.49
N LEU A 148 4.07 9.09 22.50
CA LEU A 148 3.83 10.38 21.84
C LEU A 148 3.24 10.17 20.44
N LEU A 149 2.26 11.01 20.10
CA LEU A 149 1.67 11.03 18.75
C LEU A 149 2.54 11.87 17.81
N VAL A 150 3.13 11.22 16.82
CA VAL A 150 3.84 11.87 15.71
C VAL A 150 2.89 11.96 14.52
N LYS A 151 2.62 13.16 14.05
CA LYS A 151 1.79 13.39 12.85
C LYS A 151 2.56 12.96 11.60
N THR A 152 1.84 12.41 10.62
CA THR A 152 2.37 12.06 9.30
C THR A 152 1.78 12.97 8.24
N GLU A 153 2.63 13.71 7.52
CA GLU A 153 2.23 14.56 6.39
C GLU A 153 2.50 13.90 5.05
N GLU A 154 3.39 12.91 5.04
CA GLU A 154 3.75 12.07 3.91
C GLU A 154 3.95 10.62 4.35
N GLY A 155 4.05 9.71 3.40
CA GLY A 155 4.26 8.29 3.64
C GLY A 155 3.00 7.50 3.94
N SER A 156 3.14 6.18 3.88
CA SER A 156 2.11 5.22 4.28
C SER A 156 2.72 4.25 5.30
N PRO A 157 2.09 4.05 6.47
CA PRO A 157 2.66 3.16 7.48
C PRO A 157 2.89 1.76 6.93
N GLN A 158 4.12 1.25 7.02
CA GLN A 158 4.42 -0.14 6.69
C GLN A 158 3.78 -1.06 7.73
N GLY A 159 2.82 -1.91 7.32
CA GLY A 159 2.18 -2.91 8.18
C GLY A 159 0.65 -2.88 8.18
N GLY A 160 0.03 -1.93 7.53
CA GLY A 160 -1.41 -1.94 7.26
C GLY A 160 -1.77 -2.75 6.01
N PRO A 161 -2.92 -3.46 5.98
CA PRO A 161 -3.36 -4.24 4.81
C PRO A 161 -3.58 -3.42 3.53
N LEU A 162 -3.88 -2.13 3.68
CA LEU A 162 -4.16 -1.24 2.54
C LEU A 162 -2.88 -0.68 1.89
N SER A 163 -1.79 -0.53 2.66
CA SER A 163 -0.56 0.11 2.19
C SER A 163 0.06 -0.53 0.94
N PRO A 164 0.10 -1.87 0.78
CA PRO A 164 0.62 -2.50 -0.44
C PRO A 164 -0.15 -2.13 -1.71
N LEU A 165 -1.48 -2.07 -1.62
CA LEU A 165 -2.31 -1.68 -2.76
C LEU A 165 -2.10 -0.20 -3.12
N LEU A 166 -2.06 0.69 -2.11
CA LEU A 166 -1.80 2.11 -2.34
C LEU A 166 -0.42 2.35 -2.97
N ALA A 167 0.59 1.58 -2.54
CA ALA A 167 1.92 1.60 -3.12
C ALA A 167 1.90 1.20 -4.60
N ASN A 168 1.20 0.14 -4.97
CA ASN A 168 1.06 -0.27 -6.37
C ASN A 168 0.31 0.76 -7.20
N ILE A 169 -0.76 1.38 -6.68
CA ILE A 169 -1.49 2.44 -7.38
C ILE A 169 -0.56 3.63 -7.68
N TYR A 170 0.28 4.00 -6.73
CA TYR A 170 1.22 5.10 -6.88
C TYR A 170 2.30 4.80 -7.92
N LEU A 171 2.93 3.62 -7.87
CA LEU A 171 4.00 3.22 -8.78
C LEU A 171 3.50 2.82 -10.18
N ASN A 172 2.22 2.55 -10.35
CA ASN A 172 1.66 2.25 -11.66
C ASN A 172 1.80 3.40 -12.67
N GLU A 173 1.89 4.65 -12.21
CA GLU A 173 2.17 5.79 -13.09
C GLU A 173 3.61 5.71 -13.65
N TYR A 174 4.57 5.23 -12.84
CA TYR A 174 5.93 4.95 -13.31
C TYR A 174 5.93 3.77 -14.30
N ASP A 175 5.25 2.67 -13.97
CA ASP A 175 5.16 1.50 -14.85
C ASP A 175 4.62 1.90 -16.23
N LYS A 176 3.52 2.67 -16.28
CA LYS A 176 2.92 3.17 -17.52
C LYS A 176 3.82 4.12 -18.30
N GLU A 177 4.56 4.98 -17.61
CA GLU A 177 5.50 5.88 -18.28
C GLU A 177 6.65 5.11 -18.93
N MET A 178 7.17 4.07 -18.28
CA MET A 178 8.20 3.20 -18.87
C MET A 178 7.66 2.43 -20.08
N GLU A 179 6.45 1.89 -19.99
CA GLU A 179 5.77 1.24 -21.14
C GLU A 179 5.60 2.21 -22.31
N ARG A 180 5.16 3.45 -22.04
CA ARG A 180 5.02 4.50 -23.07
C ARG A 180 6.34 4.85 -23.75
N ARG A 181 7.46 4.75 -23.02
CA ARG A 181 8.82 4.96 -23.56
C ARG A 181 9.40 3.75 -24.28
N GLY A 182 8.72 2.60 -24.22
CA GLY A 182 9.24 1.34 -24.75
C GLY A 182 10.42 0.77 -23.96
N VAL A 183 10.57 1.17 -22.70
CA VAL A 183 11.61 0.68 -21.78
C VAL A 183 11.05 -0.52 -21.02
N PRO A 184 11.62 -1.73 -21.20
CA PRO A 184 11.19 -2.88 -20.42
C PRO A 184 11.57 -2.69 -18.96
N VAL A 185 10.57 -2.75 -18.08
CA VAL A 185 10.72 -2.66 -16.63
C VAL A 185 9.97 -3.81 -15.99
N ILE A 186 10.57 -4.42 -15.00
CA ILE A 186 9.95 -5.45 -14.16
C ILE A 186 9.98 -4.95 -12.73
N ARG A 187 8.82 -4.93 -12.08
CA ARG A 187 8.70 -4.43 -10.73
C ARG A 187 8.12 -5.48 -9.78
N TYR A 188 8.78 -5.65 -8.64
CA TYR A 188 8.27 -6.42 -7.51
C TYR A 188 8.19 -5.53 -6.27
N ALA A 189 7.01 -4.98 -5.99
CA ALA A 189 6.80 -3.93 -4.97
C ALA A 189 7.60 -2.66 -5.29
N ASP A 190 8.61 -2.34 -4.48
CA ASP A 190 9.56 -1.24 -4.61
C ASP A 190 10.88 -1.64 -5.30
N ASP A 191 11.12 -2.93 -5.50
CA ASP A 191 12.26 -3.43 -6.29
C ASP A 191 11.96 -3.35 -7.79
N ILE A 192 12.87 -2.72 -8.56
CA ILE A 192 12.70 -2.45 -10.00
C ILE A 192 13.95 -2.91 -10.75
N VAL A 193 13.73 -3.58 -11.86
CA VAL A 193 14.78 -4.04 -12.79
C VAL A 193 14.46 -3.56 -14.19
#